data_beabe5385543863d566803986c6c2937
#
_entry.id   beabe5385543863d566803986c6c2937
#
_cell.length_a   1.000
_cell.length_b   1.000
_cell.length_c   1.000
_cell.angle_alpha   90.00
_cell.angle_beta   90.00
_cell.angle_gamma   90.00
#
_symmetry.space_group_name_H-M   'P 1'
#
loop_
_entity.id
_entity.type
_entity.pdbx_description
1 polymer ?
#
loop_
_entity_poly.entity_id
_entity_poly.type
_entity_poly.pdbx_seq_one_letter_code
_entity_poly.pdbx_strand_id
1 'polypeptide(L)'
;DDIDVFMMRDDYNKMLKIAPNYFKEPYFFQSAYTDVMVWGFSKLRDSRTTAIEFDDMKEQFNQGIFIDIFPLDSTDDGSAKMKTVTNIKKDIWDCIFNREAILNNIDNPDIWKIFTLDKDMILELVNMSYKDALRVFEEFCETHLYDTDKLRCWSSEVMGRLRKHYERKWFDKIEYAQFENILVPVPADYEEVLTMEYIEWKIPVKSETLHSGIIIDPDISYKEWLKSHTKYKKNVME
;
A
#
# COMPACT_ATOMS: atom_id res chain seq x y z
N ASP A 1 -4.30 5.73 -13.96
CA ASP A 1 -3.41 6.84 -13.70
C ASP A 1 -2.03 6.36 -13.25
N ASP A 2 -1.92 5.17 -12.66
CA ASP A 2 -0.71 4.53 -12.20
C ASP A 2 -0.69 3.04 -12.59
N ILE A 3 0.39 2.35 -12.28
CA ILE A 3 0.53 0.92 -12.57
C ILE A 3 0.53 0.18 -11.24
N ASP A 4 -0.50 -0.65 -11.06
CA ASP A 4 -0.64 -1.56 -9.95
C ASP A 4 -0.25 -2.97 -10.36
N VAL A 5 0.60 -3.60 -9.55
CA VAL A 5 1.02 -5.00 -9.75
C VAL A 5 0.58 -5.82 -8.55
N PHE A 6 -0.09 -6.92 -8.82
CA PHE A 6 -0.42 -7.90 -7.79
C PHE A 6 0.64 -8.99 -7.71
N MET A 7 0.93 -9.42 -6.51
CA MET A 7 1.86 -10.51 -6.25
C MET A 7 1.32 -11.44 -5.15
N MET A 8 1.35 -12.75 -5.37
CA MET A 8 0.98 -13.72 -4.34
C MET A 8 1.85 -13.54 -3.10
N ARG A 9 1.28 -13.65 -1.89
CA ARG A 9 1.98 -13.42 -0.62
C ARG A 9 3.34 -14.13 -0.53
N ASP A 10 3.42 -15.38 -0.92
CA ASP A 10 4.67 -16.15 -0.85
C ASP A 10 5.78 -15.56 -1.75
N ASP A 11 5.42 -15.08 -2.94
CA ASP A 11 6.37 -14.45 -3.86
C ASP A 11 6.68 -13.01 -3.43
N TYR A 12 5.71 -12.30 -2.90
CA TYR A 12 5.92 -10.99 -2.28
C TYR A 12 6.93 -11.08 -1.13
N ASN A 13 6.82 -12.08 -0.25
CA ASN A 13 7.76 -12.31 0.84
C ASN A 13 9.18 -12.66 0.34
N LYS A 14 9.30 -13.39 -0.77
CA LYS A 14 10.59 -13.62 -1.44
C LYS A 14 11.16 -12.30 -1.99
N MET A 15 10.30 -11.50 -2.65
CA MET A 15 10.68 -10.20 -3.19
C MET A 15 11.18 -9.26 -2.10
N LEU A 16 10.52 -9.16 -0.95
CA LEU A 16 10.96 -8.34 0.18
C LEU A 16 12.41 -8.65 0.60
N LYS A 17 12.85 -9.90 0.47
CA LYS A 17 14.21 -10.35 0.81
C LYS A 17 15.23 -10.08 -0.29
N ILE A 18 14.84 -10.20 -1.55
CA ILE A 18 15.73 -10.15 -2.72
C ILE A 18 15.85 -8.74 -3.28
N ALA A 19 14.73 -8.05 -3.44
CA ALA A 19 14.65 -6.79 -4.17
C ALA A 19 15.54 -5.67 -3.62
N PRO A 20 15.75 -5.50 -2.30
CA PRO A 20 16.66 -4.48 -1.78
C PRO A 20 18.11 -4.64 -2.26
N ASN A 21 18.51 -5.87 -2.57
CA ASN A 21 19.85 -6.17 -3.07
C ASN A 21 19.91 -6.28 -4.61
N TYR A 22 18.78 -6.53 -5.25
CA TYR A 22 18.66 -6.68 -6.69
C TYR A 22 18.60 -5.33 -7.41
N PHE A 23 17.66 -4.49 -7.01
CA PHE A 23 17.53 -3.15 -7.58
C PHE A 23 18.64 -2.23 -7.07
N LYS A 24 19.23 -1.47 -7.99
CA LYS A 24 20.30 -0.50 -7.72
C LYS A 24 19.90 0.85 -8.30
N GLU A 25 20.52 1.91 -7.80
CA GLU A 25 20.34 3.24 -8.37
C GLU A 25 20.36 3.19 -9.92
N PRO A 26 19.40 3.85 -10.56
CA PRO A 26 18.45 4.81 -9.99
C PRO A 26 17.15 4.16 -9.45
N TYR A 27 16.98 2.84 -9.54
CA TYR A 27 15.78 2.16 -9.09
C TYR A 27 15.88 1.78 -7.63
N PHE A 28 14.87 2.14 -6.87
CA PHE A 28 14.82 1.92 -5.44
C PHE A 28 13.59 1.10 -5.05
N PHE A 29 13.81 -0.04 -4.42
CA PHE A 29 12.73 -0.86 -3.86
C PHE A 29 12.36 -0.36 -2.47
N GLN A 30 11.16 0.19 -2.35
CA GLN A 30 10.60 0.76 -1.13
C GLN A 30 9.65 -0.22 -0.46
N SER A 31 9.89 -0.52 0.80
CA SER A 31 9.08 -1.41 1.64
C SER A 31 9.22 -1.04 3.11
N ALA A 32 8.46 -1.67 3.98
CA ALA A 32 8.59 -1.53 5.44
C ALA A 32 10.01 -1.83 5.98
N TYR A 33 10.84 -2.53 5.21
CA TYR A 33 12.20 -2.93 5.62
C TYR A 33 13.30 -2.05 5.05
N THR A 34 13.02 -1.26 4.02
CA THR A 34 14.05 -0.46 3.32
C THR A 34 13.93 1.03 3.56
N ASP A 35 12.72 1.55 3.72
CA ASP A 35 12.46 2.98 3.80
C ASP A 35 11.32 3.31 4.77
N VAL A 36 11.14 4.58 5.06
CA VAL A 36 9.96 5.06 5.77
C VAL A 36 8.86 5.32 4.73
N MET A 37 7.72 4.69 4.92
CA MET A 37 6.54 4.89 4.09
C MET A 37 5.29 4.69 4.94
N VAL A 38 4.16 5.21 4.50
CA VAL A 38 2.89 5.08 5.24
C VAL A 38 1.97 3.99 4.68
N TRP A 39 2.32 3.41 3.53
CA TRP A 39 1.52 2.40 2.85
C TRP A 39 1.96 0.99 3.24
N GLY A 40 1.01 0.10 3.43
CA GLY A 40 1.25 -1.30 3.79
C GLY A 40 1.53 -2.22 2.59
N PHE A 41 2.18 -1.70 1.54
CA PHE A 41 2.60 -2.43 0.35
C PHE A 41 3.93 -1.88 -0.16
N SER A 42 4.54 -2.50 -1.16
CA SER A 42 5.84 -2.05 -1.68
C SER A 42 5.68 -1.18 -2.92
N LYS A 43 6.70 -0.35 -3.16
CA LYS A 43 6.82 0.43 -4.40
C LYS A 43 8.19 0.20 -5.03
N LEU A 44 8.23 0.17 -6.36
CA LEU A 44 9.49 0.31 -7.09
C LEU A 44 9.55 1.72 -7.65
N ARG A 45 10.57 2.49 -7.23
CA ARG A 45 10.69 3.92 -7.56
C ARG A 45 11.88 4.20 -8.46
N ASP A 46 11.75 5.22 -9.31
CA ASP A 46 12.85 5.81 -10.05
C ASP A 46 13.32 7.09 -9.36
N SER A 47 14.48 7.04 -8.71
CA SER A 47 15.04 8.13 -7.90
C SER A 47 15.43 9.38 -8.71
N ARG A 48 15.46 9.29 -10.04
CA ARG A 48 15.77 10.42 -10.94
C ARG A 48 14.56 11.34 -11.18
N THR A 49 13.40 10.95 -10.76
CA THR A 49 12.11 11.58 -11.02
C THR A 49 11.47 12.09 -9.75
N THR A 50 10.34 12.77 -9.87
CA THR A 50 9.53 13.27 -8.76
C THR A 50 8.10 12.73 -8.83
N ALA A 51 7.62 12.16 -7.75
CA ALA A 51 6.21 11.87 -7.48
C ALA A 51 5.96 12.07 -5.99
N ILE A 52 5.78 13.31 -5.58
CA ILE A 52 5.59 13.70 -4.17
C ILE A 52 4.11 13.60 -3.84
N GLU A 53 3.75 12.58 -3.09
CA GLU A 53 2.38 12.30 -2.65
C GLU A 53 1.97 13.15 -1.46
N PHE A 54 2.95 13.55 -0.64
CA PHE A 54 2.74 14.35 0.54
C PHE A 54 3.78 15.46 0.60
N ASP A 55 3.36 16.68 0.36
CA ASP A 55 4.22 17.86 0.38
C ASP A 55 4.66 18.26 1.80
N ASP A 56 3.91 17.83 2.81
CA ASP A 56 4.17 18.04 4.23
C ASP A 56 5.09 16.98 4.84
N MET A 57 5.30 15.84 4.19
CA MET A 57 6.19 14.80 4.68
C MET A 57 7.65 15.21 4.49
N LYS A 58 8.34 15.42 5.60
CA LYS A 58 9.74 15.85 5.67
C LYS A 58 10.70 14.78 5.14
N GLU A 59 10.65 14.51 3.86
CA GLU A 59 11.72 13.98 3.00
C GLU A 59 12.57 12.82 3.54
N GLN A 60 12.02 11.95 4.35
CA GLN A 60 12.80 10.85 4.92
C GLN A 60 12.73 9.58 4.08
N PHE A 61 12.08 9.62 2.91
CA PHE A 61 11.91 8.47 2.03
C PHE A 61 12.03 8.85 0.56
N ASN A 62 12.18 7.85 -0.29
CA ASN A 62 12.25 8.04 -1.74
C ASN A 62 10.89 8.45 -2.30
N GLN A 63 10.84 9.55 -3.04
CA GLN A 63 9.64 10.12 -3.65
C GLN A 63 9.75 10.25 -5.18
N GLY A 64 10.45 9.33 -5.83
CA GLY A 64 10.46 9.20 -7.29
C GLY A 64 9.16 8.60 -7.83
N ILE A 65 8.93 8.69 -9.15
CA ILE A 65 7.82 8.00 -9.83
C ILE A 65 7.90 6.50 -9.52
N PHE A 66 6.76 5.85 -9.40
CA PHE A 66 6.67 4.52 -8.82
C PHE A 66 5.72 3.59 -9.58
N ILE A 67 5.88 2.30 -9.30
CA ILE A 67 4.93 1.23 -9.56
C ILE A 67 4.54 0.67 -8.21
N ASP A 68 3.24 0.48 -7.97
CA ASP A 68 2.72 -0.12 -6.76
C ASP A 68 2.70 -1.64 -6.86
N ILE A 69 3.15 -2.31 -5.78
CA ILE A 69 3.24 -3.76 -5.71
C ILE A 69 2.47 -4.24 -4.49
N PHE A 70 1.29 -4.79 -4.74
CA PHE A 70 0.37 -5.24 -3.70
C PHE A 70 0.49 -6.73 -3.44
N PRO A 71 0.65 -7.17 -2.18
CA PRO A 71 0.47 -8.57 -1.85
C PRO A 71 -1.00 -8.98 -1.96
N LEU A 72 -1.25 -10.16 -2.51
CA LEU A 72 -2.53 -10.85 -2.43
C LEU A 72 -2.49 -11.85 -1.28
N ASP A 73 -3.29 -11.57 -0.28
CA ASP A 73 -3.44 -12.41 0.91
C ASP A 73 -4.66 -13.32 0.78
N SER A 74 -4.55 -14.54 1.32
CA SER A 74 -5.71 -15.41 1.41
C SER A 74 -6.76 -14.81 2.36
N THR A 75 -8.02 -14.95 2.00
CA THR A 75 -9.16 -14.45 2.76
C THR A 75 -10.27 -15.49 2.84
N ASP A 76 -11.30 -15.24 3.60
CA ASP A 76 -12.50 -16.10 3.66
C ASP A 76 -13.79 -15.35 3.27
N ASP A 77 -14.93 -16.00 3.40
CA ASP A 77 -16.26 -15.51 3.01
C ASP A 77 -16.91 -14.52 3.97
N GLY A 78 -16.20 -14.02 4.96
CA GLY A 78 -16.72 -13.07 5.94
C GLY A 78 -17.16 -13.75 7.24
N SER A 79 -16.47 -14.81 7.64
CA SER A 79 -16.61 -15.41 8.97
C SER A 79 -16.38 -14.36 10.08
N ALA A 80 -16.86 -14.66 11.29
CA ALA A 80 -16.60 -13.81 12.45
C ALA A 80 -15.10 -13.68 12.72
N LYS A 81 -14.32 -14.76 12.50
CA LYS A 81 -12.86 -14.76 12.63
C LYS A 81 -12.23 -13.80 11.62
N MET A 82 -12.62 -13.86 10.33
CA MET A 82 -12.11 -12.96 9.31
C MET A 82 -12.41 -11.49 9.66
N LYS A 83 -13.64 -11.17 10.08
CA LYS A 83 -14.02 -9.81 10.48
C LYS A 83 -13.13 -9.30 11.60
N THR A 84 -12.84 -10.13 12.61
CA THR A 84 -11.94 -9.76 13.70
C THR A 84 -10.52 -9.49 13.19
N VAL A 85 -9.95 -10.37 12.35
CA VAL A 85 -8.62 -10.20 11.78
C VAL A 85 -8.56 -8.95 10.90
N THR A 86 -9.57 -8.72 10.06
CA THR A 86 -9.66 -7.51 9.22
C THR A 86 -9.74 -6.24 10.07
N ASN A 87 -10.50 -6.25 11.16
CA ASN A 87 -10.60 -5.11 12.07
C ASN A 87 -9.25 -4.83 12.76
N ILE A 88 -8.57 -5.87 13.25
CA ILE A 88 -7.24 -5.71 13.86
C ILE A 88 -6.22 -5.18 12.82
N LYS A 89 -6.22 -5.72 11.60
CA LYS A 89 -5.40 -5.22 10.50
C LYS A 89 -5.65 -3.72 10.24
N LYS A 90 -6.91 -3.33 10.23
CA LYS A 90 -7.32 -1.94 10.09
C LYS A 90 -6.85 -1.09 11.27
N ASP A 91 -6.98 -1.55 12.50
CA ASP A 91 -6.54 -0.83 13.69
C ASP A 91 -5.02 -0.55 13.64
N ILE A 92 -4.21 -1.56 13.27
CA ILE A 92 -2.76 -1.40 13.11
C ILE A 92 -2.46 -0.36 12.03
N TRP A 93 -3.16 -0.43 10.90
CA TRP A 93 -2.98 0.52 9.81
C TRP A 93 -3.42 1.95 10.20
N ASP A 94 -4.55 2.11 10.92
CA ASP A 94 -5.01 3.39 11.45
C ASP A 94 -3.98 4.00 12.42
N CYS A 95 -3.31 3.18 13.24
CA CYS A 95 -2.22 3.64 14.12
C CYS A 95 -1.00 4.16 13.34
N ILE A 96 -0.84 3.79 12.08
CA ILE A 96 0.20 4.30 11.18
C ILE A 96 -0.29 5.57 10.48
N PHE A 97 -1.39 5.46 9.76
CA PHE A 97 -1.89 6.49 8.85
C PHE A 97 -2.58 7.65 9.57
N ASN A 98 -3.37 7.33 10.60
CA ASN A 98 -4.15 8.32 11.38
C ASN A 98 -3.52 8.62 12.75
N ARG A 99 -2.23 8.36 12.91
CA ARG A 99 -1.47 8.48 14.17
C ARG A 99 -1.70 9.80 14.91
N GLU A 100 -1.54 10.91 14.22
CA GLU A 100 -1.69 12.25 14.83
C GLU A 100 -3.13 12.48 15.30
N ALA A 101 -4.11 12.06 14.54
CA ALA A 101 -5.51 12.18 14.94
C ALA A 101 -5.81 11.34 16.20
N ILE A 102 -5.22 10.16 16.34
CA ILE A 102 -5.37 9.32 17.53
C ILE A 102 -4.69 9.99 18.73
N LEU A 103 -3.45 10.46 18.58
CA LEU A 103 -2.70 11.13 19.65
C LEU A 103 -3.38 12.41 20.13
N ASN A 104 -3.94 13.21 19.23
CA ASN A 104 -4.68 14.43 19.58
C ASN A 104 -6.00 14.17 20.31
N ASN A 105 -6.51 12.94 20.27
CA ASN A 105 -7.75 12.54 20.94
C ASN A 105 -7.55 11.51 22.07
N ILE A 106 -6.34 11.33 22.54
CA ILE A 106 -5.97 10.29 23.51
C ILE A 106 -6.74 10.36 24.84
N ASP A 107 -7.15 11.55 25.23
CA ASP A 107 -7.90 11.81 26.47
C ASP A 107 -9.43 11.64 26.28
N ASN A 108 -9.90 11.47 25.05
CA ASN A 108 -11.30 11.21 24.77
C ASN A 108 -11.61 9.72 24.95
N PRO A 109 -12.45 9.33 25.96
CA PRO A 109 -12.73 7.92 26.19
C PRO A 109 -13.48 7.23 25.04
N ASP A 110 -14.12 8.00 24.17
CA ASP A 110 -14.90 7.43 23.07
C ASP A 110 -14.02 6.94 21.90
N ILE A 111 -12.79 7.46 21.77
CA ILE A 111 -11.88 6.99 20.70
C ILE A 111 -11.56 5.52 20.85
N TRP A 112 -11.48 5.00 22.08
CA TRP A 112 -11.11 3.61 22.32
C TRP A 112 -12.20 2.61 21.91
N LYS A 113 -13.43 3.09 21.73
CA LYS A 113 -14.58 2.25 21.34
C LYS A 113 -14.58 1.89 19.85
N ILE A 114 -13.81 2.59 19.02
CA ILE A 114 -13.76 2.33 17.58
C ILE A 114 -12.76 1.22 17.21
N PHE A 115 -11.85 0.88 18.14
CA PHE A 115 -10.83 -0.14 17.93
C PHE A 115 -11.27 -1.52 18.43
N THR A 116 -10.77 -2.54 17.75
CA THR A 116 -10.85 -3.95 18.16
C THR A 116 -9.71 -4.29 19.13
N LEU A 117 -8.53 -3.70 18.90
CA LEU A 117 -7.39 -3.78 19.80
C LEU A 117 -7.67 -3.00 21.09
N ASP A 118 -7.09 -3.47 22.19
CA ASP A 118 -7.17 -2.75 23.45
C ASP A 118 -6.35 -1.44 23.44
N LYS A 119 -6.64 -0.57 24.41
CA LYS A 119 -6.01 0.74 24.53
C LYS A 119 -4.49 0.67 24.63
N ASP A 120 -3.95 -0.29 25.38
CA ASP A 120 -2.52 -0.37 25.64
C ASP A 120 -1.77 -0.77 24.34
N MET A 121 -2.32 -1.66 23.55
CA MET A 121 -1.78 -2.03 22.23
C MET A 121 -1.83 -0.85 21.25
N ILE A 122 -2.93 -0.10 21.21
CA ILE A 122 -3.03 1.11 20.37
C ILE A 122 -1.98 2.14 20.80
N LEU A 123 -1.80 2.37 22.10
CA LEU A 123 -0.80 3.29 22.62
C LEU A 123 0.64 2.84 22.28
N GLU A 124 0.91 1.56 22.32
CA GLU A 124 2.19 1.01 21.90
C GLU A 124 2.43 1.30 20.40
N LEU A 125 1.48 0.97 19.54
CA LEU A 125 1.58 1.16 18.09
C LEU A 125 1.77 2.63 17.68
N VAL A 126 1.01 3.57 18.24
CA VAL A 126 1.13 5.00 17.89
C VAL A 126 2.41 5.65 18.42
N ASN A 127 3.07 5.03 19.40
CA ASN A 127 4.36 5.51 19.90
C ASN A 127 5.58 4.83 19.23
N MET A 128 5.38 3.79 18.43
CA MET A 128 6.46 3.18 17.63
C MET A 128 6.95 4.14 16.55
N SER A 129 8.15 3.90 16.01
CA SER A 129 8.54 4.52 14.75
C SER A 129 7.59 4.07 13.62
N TYR A 130 7.43 4.89 12.58
CA TYR A 130 6.63 4.47 11.40
C TYR A 130 7.14 3.16 10.81
N LYS A 131 8.45 2.99 10.75
CA LYS A 131 9.08 1.79 10.21
C LYS A 131 8.77 0.55 11.04
N ASP A 132 8.77 0.66 12.37
CA ASP A 132 8.49 -0.48 13.23
C ASP A 132 7.00 -0.82 13.21
N ALA A 133 6.11 0.17 13.22
CA ALA A 133 4.67 -0.04 13.09
C ALA A 133 4.29 -0.70 11.74
N LEU A 134 4.95 -0.30 10.64
CA LEU A 134 4.78 -0.95 9.33
C LEU A 134 5.25 -2.41 9.32
N ARG A 135 6.32 -2.72 10.05
CA ARG A 135 6.76 -4.12 10.21
C ARG A 135 5.75 -4.94 10.98
N VAL A 136 5.19 -4.39 12.06
CA VAL A 136 4.10 -5.05 12.80
C VAL A 136 2.91 -5.32 11.87
N PHE A 137 2.54 -4.36 11.03
CA PHE A 137 1.47 -4.54 10.04
C PHE A 137 1.81 -5.66 9.05
N GLU A 138 3.01 -5.67 8.48
CA GLU A 138 3.45 -6.67 7.50
C GLU A 138 3.49 -8.08 8.11
N GLU A 139 4.07 -8.22 9.30
CA GLU A 139 4.13 -9.48 10.05
C GLU A 139 2.74 -9.97 10.43
N PHE A 140 1.83 -9.07 10.81
CA PHE A 140 0.44 -9.43 11.07
C PHE A 140 -0.23 -9.98 9.82
N CYS A 141 -0.06 -9.33 8.67
CA CYS A 141 -0.61 -9.82 7.39
C CYS A 141 -0.05 -11.19 7.02
N GLU A 142 1.26 -11.41 7.17
CA GLU A 142 1.93 -12.67 6.85
C GLU A 142 1.46 -13.83 7.73
N THR A 143 1.19 -13.58 9.01
CA THR A 143 0.85 -14.61 10.00
C THR A 143 -0.64 -14.91 10.10
N HIS A 144 -1.50 -14.07 9.54
CA HIS A 144 -2.95 -14.22 9.62
C HIS A 144 -3.59 -14.55 8.27
N LEU A 145 -2.97 -15.50 7.55
CA LEU A 145 -3.50 -16.05 6.31
C LEU A 145 -4.58 -17.11 6.58
N TYR A 146 -5.44 -17.32 5.61
CA TYR A 146 -6.50 -18.32 5.64
C TYR A 146 -6.19 -19.46 4.67
N ASP A 147 -6.56 -20.68 5.03
CA ASP A 147 -6.49 -21.84 4.13
C ASP A 147 -7.74 -21.86 3.23
N THR A 148 -7.71 -20.98 2.22
CA THR A 148 -8.81 -20.81 1.26
C THR A 148 -8.26 -20.50 -0.13
N ASP A 149 -9.09 -20.74 -1.15
CA ASP A 149 -8.80 -20.39 -2.54
C ASP A 149 -9.18 -18.94 -2.88
N LYS A 150 -9.58 -18.13 -1.88
CA LYS A 150 -9.93 -16.73 -2.07
C LYS A 150 -8.80 -15.83 -1.66
N LEU A 151 -8.56 -14.82 -2.48
CA LEU A 151 -7.52 -13.82 -2.30
C LEU A 151 -8.10 -12.43 -2.18
N ARG A 152 -7.42 -11.54 -1.48
CA ARG A 152 -7.75 -10.13 -1.38
C ARG A 152 -6.51 -9.27 -1.27
N CYS A 153 -6.56 -8.10 -1.88
CA CYS A 153 -5.59 -7.05 -1.61
C CYS A 153 -5.97 -6.29 -0.32
N TRP A 154 -5.00 -5.95 0.52
CA TRP A 154 -5.24 -5.25 1.78
C TRP A 154 -5.95 -3.90 1.58
N SER A 155 -5.65 -3.18 0.50
CA SER A 155 -6.31 -1.90 0.19
C SER A 155 -7.83 -2.05 0.06
N SER A 156 -8.30 -3.18 -0.51
CA SER A 156 -9.72 -3.50 -0.56
C SER A 156 -10.31 -3.78 0.82
N GLU A 157 -9.54 -4.35 1.74
CA GLU A 157 -9.97 -4.61 3.11
C GLU A 157 -10.13 -3.32 3.91
N VAL A 158 -9.08 -2.47 3.97
CA VAL A 158 -9.11 -1.23 4.77
C VAL A 158 -10.07 -0.17 4.22
N MET A 159 -10.30 -0.16 2.90
CA MET A 159 -11.31 0.71 2.28
C MET A 159 -12.75 0.19 2.42
N GLY A 160 -12.97 -0.90 3.16
CA GLY A 160 -14.29 -1.48 3.38
C GLY A 160 -14.88 -2.17 2.16
N ARG A 161 -14.09 -2.44 1.12
CA ARG A 161 -14.51 -3.15 -0.10
C ARG A 161 -14.53 -4.67 0.12
N LEU A 162 -15.13 -5.11 1.21
CA LEU A 162 -15.10 -6.51 1.68
C LEU A 162 -15.73 -7.53 0.72
N ARG A 163 -16.47 -7.08 -0.29
CA ARG A 163 -17.05 -7.96 -1.32
C ARG A 163 -16.09 -8.28 -2.46
N LYS A 164 -15.01 -7.51 -2.62
CA LYS A 164 -14.01 -7.76 -3.64
C LYS A 164 -13.06 -8.84 -3.17
N HIS A 165 -13.07 -9.96 -3.84
CA HIS A 165 -12.11 -11.04 -3.66
C HIS A 165 -11.83 -11.69 -5.01
N TYR A 166 -10.67 -12.29 -5.15
CA TYR A 166 -10.24 -13.00 -6.34
C TYR A 166 -10.20 -14.49 -6.05
N GLU A 167 -10.50 -15.32 -7.04
CA GLU A 167 -10.27 -16.75 -6.95
C GLU A 167 -8.78 -17.03 -7.24
N ARG A 168 -8.12 -17.80 -6.37
CA ARG A 168 -6.69 -18.14 -6.54
C ARG A 168 -6.39 -18.73 -7.93
N LYS A 169 -7.29 -19.56 -8.45
CA LYS A 169 -7.15 -20.19 -9.77
C LYS A 169 -6.99 -19.19 -10.93
N TRP A 170 -7.47 -17.94 -10.78
CA TRP A 170 -7.31 -16.92 -11.82
C TRP A 170 -5.85 -16.53 -12.04
N PHE A 171 -4.98 -16.83 -11.07
CA PHE A 171 -3.56 -16.53 -11.09
C PHE A 171 -2.67 -17.77 -11.33
N ASP A 172 -3.25 -18.95 -11.58
CA ASP A 172 -2.50 -20.19 -11.76
C ASP A 172 -1.62 -20.18 -13.02
N LYS A 173 -2.02 -19.39 -14.01
CA LYS A 173 -1.29 -19.24 -15.26
C LYS A 173 -1.06 -17.78 -15.57
N ILE A 174 0.12 -17.49 -16.11
CA ILE A 174 0.51 -16.17 -16.57
C ILE A 174 0.56 -16.16 -18.09
N GLU A 175 -0.02 -15.16 -18.70
CA GLU A 175 0.08 -14.82 -20.11
C GLU A 175 0.77 -13.46 -20.26
N TYR A 176 1.18 -13.13 -21.49
CA TYR A 176 1.78 -11.84 -21.78
C TYR A 176 0.84 -11.04 -22.67
N ALA A 177 0.38 -9.91 -22.17
CA ALA A 177 -0.47 -8.96 -22.89
C ALA A 177 0.32 -7.74 -23.34
N GLN A 178 -0.10 -7.16 -24.47
CA GLN A 178 0.46 -5.90 -24.94
C GLN A 178 -0.02 -4.75 -24.09
N PHE A 179 0.93 -4.00 -23.53
CA PHE A 179 0.69 -2.74 -22.83
C PHE A 179 1.58 -1.68 -23.47
N GLU A 180 0.96 -0.71 -24.15
CA GLU A 180 1.68 0.27 -24.98
C GLU A 180 2.69 -0.42 -25.93
N ASN A 181 3.99 -0.18 -25.72
CA ASN A 181 5.08 -0.74 -26.55
C ASN A 181 5.81 -1.91 -25.87
N ILE A 182 5.29 -2.43 -24.76
CA ILE A 182 5.90 -3.56 -24.02
C ILE A 182 4.91 -4.71 -23.86
N LEU A 183 5.43 -5.90 -23.54
CA LEU A 183 4.65 -7.03 -23.09
C LEU A 183 4.74 -7.11 -21.56
N VAL A 184 3.60 -7.22 -20.91
CA VAL A 184 3.50 -7.34 -19.45
C VAL A 184 2.88 -8.68 -19.08
N PRO A 185 3.33 -9.31 -17.98
CA PRO A 185 2.70 -10.51 -17.47
C PRO A 185 1.34 -10.17 -16.84
N VAL A 186 0.33 -10.92 -17.24
CA VAL A 186 -1.03 -10.82 -16.70
C VAL A 186 -1.53 -12.22 -16.32
N PRO A 187 -2.45 -12.35 -15.36
CA PRO A 187 -3.15 -13.61 -15.14
C PRO A 187 -3.85 -14.07 -16.43
N ALA A 188 -3.87 -15.36 -16.73
CA ALA A 188 -4.61 -15.88 -17.91
C ALA A 188 -6.11 -15.53 -17.82
N ASP A 189 -6.66 -15.49 -16.60
CA ASP A 189 -8.03 -15.07 -16.33
C ASP A 189 -8.14 -13.57 -15.96
N TYR A 190 -7.35 -12.71 -16.60
CA TYR A 190 -7.31 -11.27 -16.30
C TYR A 190 -8.67 -10.58 -16.51
N GLU A 191 -9.52 -11.07 -17.40
CA GLU A 191 -10.86 -10.52 -17.60
C GLU A 191 -11.72 -10.66 -16.34
N GLU A 192 -11.60 -11.77 -15.62
CA GLU A 192 -12.30 -12.00 -14.36
C GLU A 192 -11.79 -11.05 -13.26
N VAL A 193 -10.45 -10.86 -13.19
CA VAL A 193 -9.82 -9.94 -12.26
C VAL A 193 -10.30 -8.51 -12.52
N LEU A 194 -10.26 -8.05 -13.78
CA LEU A 194 -10.69 -6.71 -14.16
C LEU A 194 -12.20 -6.50 -13.97
N THR A 195 -13.01 -7.54 -14.22
CA THR A 195 -14.45 -7.48 -13.98
C THR A 195 -14.75 -7.35 -12.48
N MET A 196 -13.97 -8.01 -11.62
CA MET A 196 -14.09 -7.86 -10.17
C MET A 196 -13.71 -6.45 -9.70
N GLU A 197 -12.71 -5.82 -10.34
CA GLU A 197 -12.26 -4.47 -9.99
C GLU A 197 -13.18 -3.37 -10.52
N TYR A 198 -13.55 -3.43 -11.79
CA TYR A 198 -14.13 -2.30 -12.51
C TYR A 198 -15.52 -2.58 -13.12
N ILE A 199 -16.04 -3.82 -12.99
CA ILE A 199 -17.34 -4.26 -13.57
C ILE A 199 -17.32 -4.15 -15.10
N GLU A 200 -17.38 -2.94 -15.66
CA GLU A 200 -17.42 -2.63 -17.11
C GLU A 200 -16.06 -2.12 -17.61
N TRP A 201 -14.98 -2.85 -17.30
CA TRP A 201 -13.61 -2.41 -17.58
C TRP A 201 -13.27 -2.19 -19.06
N LYS A 202 -14.05 -2.79 -20.00
CA LYS A 202 -13.87 -2.61 -21.46
C LYS A 202 -14.34 -1.24 -21.94
N ILE A 203 -15.08 -0.50 -21.13
CA ILE A 203 -15.62 0.82 -21.47
C ILE A 203 -14.88 1.87 -20.63
N PRO A 204 -13.96 2.64 -21.25
CA PRO A 204 -13.27 3.71 -20.53
C PRO A 204 -14.26 4.76 -20.01
N VAL A 205 -14.21 5.04 -18.73
CA VAL A 205 -15.00 6.09 -18.07
C VAL A 205 -14.07 7.13 -17.47
N LYS A 206 -14.47 8.40 -17.52
CA LYS A 206 -13.75 9.44 -16.78
C LYS A 206 -14.05 9.27 -15.29
N SER A 207 -13.03 9.04 -14.51
CA SER A 207 -13.11 8.95 -13.06
C SER A 207 -12.32 10.09 -12.41
N GLU A 208 -12.65 10.41 -11.17
CA GLU A 208 -11.77 11.22 -10.33
C GLU A 208 -10.58 10.38 -9.91
N THR A 209 -9.39 10.97 -9.96
CA THR A 209 -8.16 10.29 -9.49
C THR A 209 -8.06 10.37 -7.98
N LEU A 210 -7.65 9.28 -7.34
CA LEU A 210 -7.28 9.26 -5.93
C LEU A 210 -5.92 9.95 -5.69
N HIS A 211 -5.17 10.20 -6.77
CA HIS A 211 -3.85 10.85 -6.77
C HIS A 211 -3.93 12.36 -7.05
N SER A 212 -5.09 12.99 -6.78
CA SER A 212 -5.19 14.44 -6.88
C SER A 212 -4.26 15.11 -5.89
N GLY A 213 -3.34 15.96 -6.39
CA GLY A 213 -2.36 16.66 -5.56
C GLY A 213 -0.97 16.03 -5.54
N ILE A 214 -0.74 14.91 -6.23
CA ILE A 214 0.62 14.42 -6.46
C ILE A 214 1.36 15.39 -7.39
N ILE A 215 2.56 15.76 -6.98
CA ILE A 215 3.48 16.55 -7.81
C ILE A 215 4.32 15.56 -8.63
N ILE A 216 4.13 15.54 -9.94
CA ILE A 216 4.85 14.65 -10.86
C ILE A 216 5.79 15.46 -11.74
N ASP A 217 7.06 15.07 -11.78
CA ASP A 217 8.07 15.60 -12.70
C ASP A 217 9.00 14.45 -13.14
N PRO A 218 8.99 14.04 -14.41
CA PRO A 218 9.82 12.94 -14.88
C PRO A 218 11.28 13.35 -15.14
N ASP A 219 11.58 14.65 -15.20
CA ASP A 219 12.86 15.19 -15.63
C ASP A 219 13.74 15.66 -14.47
N ILE A 220 13.16 15.86 -13.28
CA ILE A 220 13.84 16.35 -12.08
C ILE A 220 13.70 15.34 -10.95
N SER A 221 14.80 15.05 -10.25
CA SER A 221 14.75 14.17 -9.09
C SER A 221 13.99 14.83 -7.93
N TYR A 222 13.24 14.03 -7.17
CA TYR A 222 12.54 14.54 -5.99
C TYR A 222 13.46 15.29 -5.01
N LYS A 223 14.74 14.91 -4.92
CA LYS A 223 15.72 15.59 -4.07
C LYS A 223 16.04 17.00 -4.57
N GLU A 224 16.13 17.20 -5.87
CA GLU A 224 16.35 18.51 -6.49
C GLU A 224 15.09 19.35 -6.43
N TRP A 225 13.95 18.75 -6.70
CA TRP A 225 12.64 19.40 -6.60
C TRP A 225 12.43 19.97 -5.19
N LEU A 226 12.61 19.15 -4.16
CA LEU A 226 12.48 19.55 -2.76
C LEU A 226 13.46 20.67 -2.35
N LYS A 227 14.70 20.65 -2.86
CA LYS A 227 15.67 21.72 -2.61
C LYS A 227 15.24 23.06 -3.23
N SER A 228 14.72 23.04 -4.44
CA SER A 228 14.31 24.24 -5.17
C SER A 228 13.00 24.84 -4.63
N HIS A 229 12.17 24.05 -3.96
CA HIS A 229 10.86 24.42 -3.43
C HIS A 229 10.86 24.56 -1.90
N THR A 230 11.93 25.04 -1.31
CA THR A 230 12.12 25.23 0.14
C THR A 230 11.03 26.08 0.84
N LYS A 231 10.21 26.82 0.10
CA LYS A 231 9.07 27.54 0.65
C LYS A 231 8.00 26.60 1.28
N TYR A 232 7.90 25.39 0.79
CA TYR A 232 7.00 24.36 1.38
C TYR A 232 7.50 23.85 2.73
N LYS A 233 8.82 23.98 3.01
CA LYS A 233 9.41 23.58 4.31
C LYS A 233 9.09 24.52 5.47
N LYS A 234 8.78 25.81 5.21
CA LYS A 234 8.57 26.81 6.28
C LYS A 234 7.18 26.80 6.90
N ASN A 235 6.17 26.35 6.15
CA ASN A 235 4.78 26.38 6.64
C ASN A 235 4.43 25.20 7.55
N VAL A 236 5.35 24.25 7.75
CA VAL A 236 5.15 23.05 8.57
C VAL A 236 5.89 23.15 9.92
N MET A 237 6.62 24.25 10.16
CA MET A 237 7.40 24.47 11.40
C MET A 237 6.84 25.62 12.29
N GLU A 238 5.71 26.20 11.93
CA GLU A 238 4.93 27.13 12.76
C GLU A 238 3.56 26.51 13.09
#